data_e35a3a7bde32f0cd755744e7d8ca6642
#
_entry.id   e35a3a7bde32f0cd755744e7d8ca6642
#
_cell.length_a   1.000
_cell.length_b   1.000
_cell.length_c   1.000
_cell.angle_alpha   90.00
_cell.angle_beta   90.00
_cell.angle_gamma   90.00
#
_symmetry.space_group_name_H-M   'P 1'
#
loop_
_entity.id
_entity.type
_entity.pdbx_description
1 polymer ?
#
loop_
_entity_poly.entity_id
_entity_poly.type
_entity_poly.pdbx_seq_one_letter_code
_entity_poly.pdbx_strand_id
1 'polypeptide(L)'
;MSSGKKIWSSALLATAMLAVTAACGGGESGGGEIKLRFSYWGGDARQKMTDAAIAKFEAKNPGIDVEAEVSDFPSYYERLSTQVAGRDAPDVMTLEIRGLREYAERGTLAELASKVDTSEIDGKVLATGVVDGKQYAIPSGVNAYSMVLNPALVEGAKVALPDDATWTWKDFVELSSKVTSGSGGKVTGTQLNWNPAYLQIYAAQKGEKFYDGNKLGVSQQTIKDWMAVAQDLIKTKGSPDAAKSSELYDIGIEQTLIGTNTGASMMMWSNVLGAAAKASGQNLELLRMPKAEGATTGGMFLQPAMLYTASSKSEHPAEAAKFIDFMVNSSEAGEIVLSDRGLPANSKVLTAISAKLPPADQKTMAFVNEIRDELTDPPAAPPRGSSAMEDVIRRYGEEVVFGRMTPDEAAQKLITEANALLAG
;
A
#
# COMPACT_ATOMS: atom_id res chain seq x y z
N MET A 1 26.29 -71.15 25.48
CA MET A 1 27.72 -71.39 25.23
C MET A 1 28.31 -70.01 25.15
N SER A 2 28.95 -69.65 26.21
CA SER A 2 30.35 -69.44 26.46
C SER A 2 30.78 -68.05 26.05
N SER A 3 30.91 -67.12 27.00
CA SER A 3 32.15 -66.86 27.80
C SER A 3 33.08 -65.98 26.96
N GLY A 4 33.62 -64.88 27.40
CA GLY A 4 34.18 -64.54 28.67
C GLY A 4 34.74 -63.14 28.78
N LYS A 5 34.85 -62.73 29.98
CA LYS A 5 35.43 -61.57 30.66
C LYS A 5 36.93 -61.38 30.37
N LYS A 6 37.42 -60.13 30.54
CA LYS A 6 38.57 -59.69 31.36
C LYS A 6 38.85 -58.21 31.07
N ILE A 7 38.65 -57.21 31.90
CA ILE A 7 39.29 -56.73 33.16
C ILE A 7 40.84 -56.73 33.12
N TRP A 8 41.40 -55.55 33.30
CA TRP A 8 42.49 -55.09 34.15
C TRP A 8 43.15 -53.85 33.53
N SER A 9 43.12 -52.73 34.12
CA SER A 9 43.63 -52.14 35.39
C SER A 9 44.89 -51.30 35.19
N SER A 10 44.81 -50.10 35.73
CA SER A 10 45.84 -49.34 36.48
C SER A 10 47.05 -48.78 35.65
N ALA A 11 47.61 -47.65 35.88
CA ALA A 11 47.61 -46.67 36.96
C ALA A 11 48.55 -45.49 36.55
N LEU A 12 48.24 -44.31 37.09
CA LEU A 12 49.13 -43.36 37.79
C LEU A 12 50.39 -42.76 37.11
N LEU A 13 50.49 -41.50 37.15
CA LEU A 13 51.40 -40.50 37.76
C LEU A 13 51.53 -39.30 36.84
N ALA A 14 51.11 -38.16 37.19
CA ALA A 14 51.52 -37.15 38.19
C ALA A 14 52.41 -36.02 37.56
N THR A 15 51.94 -34.82 37.75
CA THR A 15 52.63 -33.60 38.17
C THR A 15 53.65 -32.92 37.30
N ALA A 16 53.36 -31.68 36.89
CA ALA A 16 54.16 -30.46 37.02
C ALA A 16 53.41 -29.29 36.43
N MET A 17 52.92 -28.37 37.20
CA MET A 17 53.41 -27.07 37.71
C MET A 17 53.65 -26.02 36.64
N LEU A 18 52.80 -25.00 36.75
CA LEU A 18 53.01 -23.53 36.66
C LEU A 18 53.89 -22.95 35.57
N ALA A 19 53.23 -22.15 34.75
CA ALA A 19 53.74 -20.81 34.41
C ALA A 19 52.54 -19.86 34.25
N VAL A 20 52.34 -18.98 35.23
CA VAL A 20 51.51 -17.79 35.15
C VAL A 20 52.27 -16.79 34.29
N THR A 21 51.71 -16.44 33.10
CA THR A 21 52.04 -15.19 32.43
C THR A 21 50.75 -14.38 32.35
N ALA A 22 50.66 -13.41 33.23
CA ALA A 22 49.71 -12.29 33.10
C ALA A 22 50.12 -11.49 31.89
N ALA A 23 49.37 -11.64 30.79
CA ALA A 23 49.36 -10.67 29.72
C ALA A 23 48.06 -9.89 29.84
N CYS A 24 48.14 -8.67 30.34
CA CYS A 24 47.14 -7.64 30.13
C CYS A 24 47.11 -7.39 28.61
N GLY A 25 46.07 -7.87 27.97
CA GLY A 25 45.76 -7.60 26.57
C GLY A 25 44.32 -7.16 26.50
N GLY A 26 44.13 -5.97 25.97
CA GLY A 26 42.86 -5.25 25.85
C GLY A 26 41.66 -6.09 25.51
N GLY A 27 40.54 -5.79 26.17
CA GLY A 27 39.25 -6.30 25.82
C GLY A 27 38.89 -5.90 24.39
N GLU A 28 39.11 -6.80 23.44
CA GLU A 28 38.28 -6.84 22.27
C GLU A 28 36.90 -7.27 22.76
N SER A 29 35.99 -6.31 22.83
CA SER A 29 34.57 -6.59 22.83
C SER A 29 34.30 -7.33 21.52
N GLY A 30 34.31 -8.66 21.56
CA GLY A 30 33.82 -9.50 20.50
C GLY A 30 32.31 -9.27 20.33
N GLY A 31 31.96 -8.21 19.63
CA GLY A 31 30.62 -8.06 19.10
C GLY A 31 30.43 -9.11 18.03
N GLY A 32 29.66 -10.16 18.32
CA GLY A 32 29.21 -11.09 17.29
C GLY A 32 28.45 -10.31 16.21
N GLU A 33 28.48 -10.79 14.98
CA GLU A 33 27.72 -10.25 13.87
C GLU A 33 26.22 -10.23 14.23
N ILE A 34 25.57 -9.05 14.15
CA ILE A 34 24.15 -8.86 14.42
C ILE A 34 23.42 -9.26 13.16
N LYS A 35 22.50 -10.24 13.27
CA LYS A 35 21.64 -10.67 12.19
C LYS A 35 20.26 -10.08 12.35
N LEU A 36 19.79 -9.33 11.32
CA LEU A 36 18.44 -8.82 11.22
C LEU A 36 17.66 -9.57 10.16
N ARG A 37 16.51 -10.08 10.49
CA ARG A 37 15.57 -10.65 9.52
C ARG A 37 14.65 -9.56 9.00
N PHE A 38 14.67 -9.33 7.68
CA PHE A 38 13.79 -8.39 7.02
C PHE A 38 12.82 -9.08 6.08
N SER A 39 11.53 -9.07 6.41
CA SER A 39 10.47 -9.74 5.64
C SER A 39 9.60 -8.75 4.89
N TYR A 40 9.39 -9.02 3.58
CA TYR A 40 8.58 -8.18 2.69
C TYR A 40 7.99 -8.99 1.53
N TRP A 41 6.97 -8.41 0.85
CA TRP A 41 6.41 -9.02 -0.35
C TRP A 41 6.96 -8.38 -1.62
N GLY A 42 7.06 -9.18 -2.68
CA GLY A 42 7.45 -8.71 -4.00
C GLY A 42 7.93 -9.84 -4.90
N GLY A 43 8.18 -9.47 -6.15
CA GLY A 43 8.81 -10.36 -7.14
C GLY A 43 10.30 -10.06 -7.30
N ASP A 44 10.93 -10.74 -8.24
CA ASP A 44 12.39 -10.72 -8.50
C ASP A 44 12.98 -9.32 -8.67
N ALA A 45 12.24 -8.40 -9.30
CA ALA A 45 12.72 -7.03 -9.50
C ALA A 45 12.87 -6.29 -8.17
N ARG A 46 11.86 -6.39 -7.29
CA ARG A 46 11.89 -5.81 -5.94
C ARG A 46 12.97 -6.45 -5.08
N GLN A 47 13.13 -7.78 -5.18
CA GLN A 47 14.18 -8.48 -4.47
C GLN A 47 15.57 -7.93 -4.83
N LYS A 48 15.89 -7.83 -6.11
CA LYS A 48 17.18 -7.29 -6.57
C LYS A 48 17.46 -5.87 -6.07
N MET A 49 16.44 -5.01 -6.10
CA MET A 49 16.56 -3.64 -5.57
C MET A 49 16.78 -3.65 -4.05
N THR A 50 16.05 -4.50 -3.34
CA THR A 50 16.17 -4.63 -1.88
C THR A 50 17.53 -5.14 -1.48
N ASP A 51 18.04 -6.20 -2.12
CA ASP A 51 19.37 -6.75 -1.87
C ASP A 51 20.46 -5.70 -2.12
N ALA A 52 20.33 -4.90 -3.17
CA ALA A 52 21.26 -3.81 -3.45
C ALA A 52 21.21 -2.68 -2.39
N ALA A 53 20.02 -2.37 -1.85
CA ALA A 53 19.88 -1.40 -0.77
C ALA A 53 20.43 -1.95 0.56
N ILE A 54 20.20 -3.23 0.86
CA ILE A 54 20.77 -3.93 2.02
C ILE A 54 22.31 -3.88 1.97
N ALA A 55 22.91 -4.23 0.85
CA ALA A 55 24.37 -4.19 0.70
C ALA A 55 24.94 -2.78 0.96
N LYS A 56 24.21 -1.70 0.62
CA LYS A 56 24.61 -0.32 0.97
C LYS A 56 24.49 -0.03 2.46
N PHE A 57 23.45 -0.56 3.10
CA PHE A 57 23.28 -0.43 4.54
C PHE A 57 24.41 -1.13 5.30
N GLU A 58 24.71 -2.38 4.96
CA GLU A 58 25.74 -3.21 5.59
C GLU A 58 27.14 -2.59 5.43
N ALA A 59 27.46 -2.07 4.24
CA ALA A 59 28.73 -1.37 3.99
C ALA A 59 28.93 -0.15 4.91
N LYS A 60 27.84 0.48 5.35
CA LYS A 60 27.87 1.63 6.30
C LYS A 60 27.76 1.19 7.76
N ASN A 61 27.39 -0.05 8.01
CA ASN A 61 27.15 -0.60 9.33
C ASN A 61 27.87 -1.93 9.51
N PRO A 62 29.22 -1.94 9.51
CA PRO A 62 29.97 -3.19 9.68
C PRO A 62 29.55 -3.91 10.96
N GLY A 63 29.27 -5.20 10.85
CA GLY A 63 28.80 -6.05 11.94
C GLY A 63 27.28 -6.19 12.03
N ILE A 64 26.50 -5.61 11.09
CA ILE A 64 25.09 -5.90 10.90
C ILE A 64 24.91 -6.60 9.55
N ASP A 65 24.32 -7.79 9.58
CA ASP A 65 23.93 -8.61 8.42
C ASP A 65 22.41 -8.63 8.32
N VAL A 66 21.83 -8.33 7.15
CA VAL A 66 20.37 -8.26 6.95
C VAL A 66 19.91 -9.40 6.05
N GLU A 67 19.32 -10.41 6.64
CA GLU A 67 18.74 -11.55 5.92
C GLU A 67 17.35 -11.18 5.36
N ALA A 68 17.27 -11.05 4.04
CA ALA A 68 16.03 -10.72 3.33
C ALA A 68 15.12 -11.94 3.15
N GLU A 69 13.86 -11.84 3.59
CA GLU A 69 12.81 -12.85 3.40
C GLU A 69 11.73 -12.31 2.45
N VAL A 70 11.78 -12.70 1.17
CA VAL A 70 10.79 -12.28 0.17
C VAL A 70 9.82 -13.41 -0.18
N SER A 71 8.57 -13.04 -0.46
CA SER A 71 7.57 -13.93 -1.09
C SER A 71 6.54 -13.08 -1.85
N ASP A 72 5.73 -13.73 -2.69
CA ASP A 72 4.56 -13.10 -3.29
C ASP A 72 3.55 -12.66 -2.20
N PHE A 73 2.64 -11.76 -2.59
CA PHE A 73 1.77 -11.08 -1.63
C PHE A 73 0.88 -12.03 -0.79
N PRO A 74 0.16 -13.02 -1.35
CA PRO A 74 -0.63 -13.95 -0.55
C PRO A 74 0.23 -14.78 0.40
N SER A 75 1.29 -15.41 -0.10
CA SER A 75 2.20 -16.26 0.67
C SER A 75 2.94 -15.47 1.77
N TYR A 76 3.16 -14.17 1.56
CA TYR A 76 3.77 -13.30 2.56
C TYR A 76 2.96 -13.24 3.85
N TYR A 77 1.67 -12.93 3.76
CA TYR A 77 0.82 -12.80 4.94
C TYR A 77 0.54 -14.15 5.63
N GLU A 78 0.45 -15.25 4.87
CA GLU A 78 0.33 -16.60 5.45
C GLU A 78 1.56 -16.94 6.29
N ARG A 79 2.77 -16.69 5.74
CA ARG A 79 4.03 -16.90 6.45
C ARG A 79 4.16 -15.99 7.65
N LEU A 80 3.95 -14.68 7.48
CA LEU A 80 4.04 -13.71 8.56
C LEU A 80 3.09 -14.04 9.71
N SER A 81 1.85 -14.41 9.42
CA SER A 81 0.88 -14.81 10.43
C SER A 81 1.34 -16.04 11.22
N THR A 82 1.96 -17.02 10.54
CA THR A 82 2.52 -18.22 11.16
C THR A 82 3.71 -17.87 12.06
N GLN A 83 4.64 -17.05 11.59
CA GLN A 83 5.81 -16.61 12.35
C GLN A 83 5.39 -15.82 13.60
N VAL A 84 4.43 -14.90 13.46
CA VAL A 84 3.90 -14.12 14.60
C VAL A 84 3.21 -15.03 15.63
N ALA A 85 2.39 -15.99 15.18
CA ALA A 85 1.74 -16.95 16.07
C ALA A 85 2.77 -17.83 16.81
N GLY A 86 3.88 -18.17 16.13
CA GLY A 86 5.01 -18.92 16.69
C GLY A 86 5.93 -18.09 17.59
N ARG A 87 5.70 -16.78 17.74
CA ARG A 87 6.58 -15.80 18.42
C ARG A 87 7.97 -15.69 17.77
N ASP A 88 8.04 -15.94 16.47
CA ASP A 88 9.25 -15.89 15.63
C ASP A 88 9.09 -14.84 14.51
N ALA A 89 8.51 -13.68 14.85
CA ALA A 89 8.36 -12.59 13.91
C ALA A 89 9.73 -12.05 13.45
N PRO A 90 9.90 -11.68 12.18
CA PRO A 90 11.10 -11.01 11.69
C PRO A 90 11.35 -9.69 12.44
N ASP A 91 12.64 -9.26 12.53
CA ASP A 91 13.00 -8.00 13.20
C ASP A 91 12.37 -6.79 12.54
N VAL A 92 12.41 -6.75 11.21
CA VAL A 92 11.77 -5.74 10.37
C VAL A 92 10.82 -6.42 9.41
N MET A 93 9.62 -5.86 9.25
CA MET A 93 8.60 -6.36 8.33
C MET A 93 7.86 -5.22 7.65
N THR A 94 7.37 -5.47 6.45
CA THR A 94 6.46 -4.54 5.78
C THR A 94 5.02 -4.91 6.05
N LEU A 95 4.15 -3.90 6.22
CA LEU A 95 2.71 -4.11 6.34
C LEU A 95 1.96 -3.21 5.38
N GLU A 96 0.78 -3.66 4.95
CA GLU A 96 -0.26 -2.77 4.46
C GLU A 96 -0.97 -2.09 5.62
N ILE A 97 -1.53 -0.92 5.36
CA ILE A 97 -2.27 -0.16 6.36
C ILE A 97 -3.44 -0.97 6.97
N ARG A 98 -4.06 -1.86 6.18
CA ARG A 98 -5.18 -2.73 6.62
C ARG A 98 -4.80 -3.70 7.74
N GLY A 99 -3.54 -4.14 7.77
CA GLY A 99 -3.04 -5.05 8.81
C GLY A 99 -2.48 -4.33 10.05
N LEU A 100 -2.13 -3.05 9.93
CA LEU A 100 -1.36 -2.35 10.95
C LEU A 100 -1.98 -2.42 12.36
N ARG A 101 -3.27 -2.11 12.48
CA ARG A 101 -3.98 -2.13 13.77
C ARG A 101 -3.97 -3.51 14.40
N GLU A 102 -4.25 -4.56 13.63
CA GLU A 102 -4.28 -5.92 14.14
C GLU A 102 -2.94 -6.34 14.76
N TYR A 103 -1.83 -6.08 14.05
CA TYR A 103 -0.48 -6.43 14.55
C TYR A 103 -0.08 -5.55 15.74
N ALA A 104 -0.46 -4.26 15.77
CA ALA A 104 -0.19 -3.36 16.87
C ALA A 104 -0.95 -3.78 18.15
N GLU A 105 -2.26 -4.05 18.05
CA GLU A 105 -3.10 -4.48 19.19
C GLU A 105 -2.73 -5.85 19.74
N ARG A 106 -2.18 -6.74 18.91
CA ARG A 106 -1.61 -8.02 19.34
C ARG A 106 -0.27 -7.87 20.06
N GLY A 107 0.27 -6.64 20.15
CA GLY A 107 1.57 -6.36 20.75
C GLY A 107 2.76 -6.92 19.96
N THR A 108 2.57 -7.19 18.66
CA THR A 108 3.62 -7.69 17.77
C THR A 108 4.62 -6.60 17.41
N LEU A 109 4.18 -5.34 17.32
CA LEU A 109 4.96 -4.23 16.80
C LEU A 109 5.64 -3.43 17.92
N ALA A 110 6.86 -2.99 17.67
CA ALA A 110 7.58 -2.03 18.49
C ALA A 110 7.17 -0.60 18.15
N GLU A 111 7.14 0.29 19.12
CA GLU A 111 6.99 1.73 18.90
C GLU A 111 8.26 2.30 18.29
N LEU A 112 8.11 3.05 17.18
CA LEU A 112 9.20 3.64 16.39
C LEU A 112 9.39 5.14 16.62
N ALA A 113 8.52 5.79 17.40
CA ALA A 113 8.66 7.20 17.73
C ALA A 113 10.06 7.48 18.31
N SER A 114 10.69 8.57 17.88
CA SER A 114 12.05 8.97 18.25
C SER A 114 13.20 7.99 17.89
N LYS A 115 12.92 6.88 17.23
CA LYS A 115 13.93 5.89 16.80
C LYS A 115 14.27 6.01 15.31
N VAL A 116 13.37 6.61 14.54
CA VAL A 116 13.52 6.89 13.10
C VAL A 116 13.32 8.39 12.92
N ASP A 117 14.15 9.04 12.11
CA ASP A 117 13.94 10.45 11.76
C ASP A 117 12.76 10.59 10.80
N THR A 118 11.72 11.28 11.24
CA THR A 118 10.50 11.51 10.46
C THR A 118 10.30 12.97 10.08
N SER A 119 11.29 13.83 10.30
CA SER A 119 11.21 15.29 10.10
C SER A 119 10.90 15.70 8.66
N GLU A 120 11.23 14.87 7.69
CA GLU A 120 11.02 15.11 6.27
C GLU A 120 9.82 14.34 5.69
N ILE A 121 9.01 13.73 6.55
CA ILE A 121 7.75 13.05 6.16
C ILE A 121 6.58 13.94 6.52
N ASP A 122 5.67 14.15 5.57
CA ASP A 122 4.43 14.90 5.82
C ASP A 122 3.67 14.32 7.02
N GLY A 123 3.23 15.19 7.93
CA GLY A 123 2.58 14.77 9.17
C GLY A 123 1.29 13.96 8.96
N LYS A 124 0.52 14.25 7.91
CA LYS A 124 -0.68 13.49 7.56
C LYS A 124 -0.32 12.09 7.08
N VAL A 125 0.73 11.97 6.27
CA VAL A 125 1.25 10.68 5.79
C VAL A 125 1.81 9.87 6.96
N LEU A 126 2.60 10.49 7.84
CA LEU A 126 3.16 9.84 9.03
C LEU A 126 2.06 9.33 9.97
N ALA A 127 0.96 10.07 10.12
CA ALA A 127 -0.17 9.68 10.96
C ALA A 127 -0.82 8.35 10.55
N THR A 128 -0.64 7.90 9.31
CA THR A 128 -1.13 6.59 8.85
C THR A 128 -0.44 5.41 9.55
N GLY A 129 0.74 5.62 10.10
CA GLY A 129 1.49 4.64 10.90
C GLY A 129 1.16 4.64 12.39
N VAL A 130 0.18 5.46 12.82
CA VAL A 130 -0.21 5.63 14.23
C VAL A 130 -1.39 4.71 14.56
N VAL A 131 -1.29 3.99 15.67
CA VAL A 131 -2.41 3.24 16.29
C VAL A 131 -2.46 3.66 17.76
N ASP A 132 -3.64 4.10 18.21
CA ASP A 132 -3.90 4.50 19.60
C ASP A 132 -2.85 5.48 20.18
N GLY A 133 -2.45 6.47 19.36
CA GLY A 133 -1.51 7.52 19.71
C GLY A 133 -0.04 7.13 19.67
N LYS A 134 0.30 5.90 19.25
CA LYS A 134 1.69 5.41 19.15
C LYS A 134 2.09 5.17 17.69
N GLN A 135 3.30 5.59 17.32
CA GLN A 135 3.87 5.37 16.00
C GLN A 135 4.45 3.95 15.90
N TYR A 136 3.76 3.05 15.22
CA TYR A 136 4.19 1.66 15.02
C TYR A 136 4.78 1.40 13.65
N ALA A 137 4.53 2.29 12.68
CA ALA A 137 4.97 2.09 11.32
C ALA A 137 5.43 3.38 10.67
N ILE A 138 6.43 3.28 9.79
CA ILE A 138 6.95 4.40 8.98
C ILE A 138 6.58 4.16 7.52
N PRO A 139 5.87 5.10 6.86
CA PRO A 139 5.54 5.00 5.44
C PRO A 139 6.80 4.94 4.56
N SER A 140 6.88 3.96 3.66
CA SER A 140 7.97 3.87 2.68
C SER A 140 7.81 4.87 1.54
N GLY A 141 6.58 4.99 1.07
CA GLY A 141 6.18 5.86 -0.02
C GLY A 141 4.66 5.99 -0.06
N VAL A 142 4.17 6.84 -0.94
CA VAL A 142 2.75 7.24 -1.02
C VAL A 142 2.20 7.12 -2.43
N ASN A 143 0.89 6.90 -2.51
CA ASN A 143 0.10 6.93 -3.72
C ASN A 143 -1.18 7.75 -3.51
N ALA A 144 -1.67 8.39 -4.57
CA ALA A 144 -3.01 9.00 -4.62
C ALA A 144 -3.95 8.08 -5.40
N TYR A 145 -5.20 7.93 -4.96
CA TYR A 145 -6.24 7.33 -5.79
C TYR A 145 -6.78 8.39 -6.73
N SER A 146 -6.74 8.13 -8.04
CA SER A 146 -6.93 9.13 -9.07
C SER A 146 -7.70 8.59 -10.27
N MET A 147 -8.13 9.47 -11.16
CA MET A 147 -8.64 9.09 -12.47
C MET A 147 -7.48 9.04 -13.46
N VAL A 148 -7.22 7.87 -14.05
CA VAL A 148 -6.31 7.75 -15.20
C VAL A 148 -7.12 7.94 -16.48
N LEU A 149 -6.65 8.83 -17.35
CA LEU A 149 -7.30 9.17 -18.60
C LEU A 149 -6.37 8.91 -19.79
N ASN A 150 -6.93 8.48 -20.90
CA ASN A 150 -6.28 8.44 -22.21
C ASN A 150 -6.79 9.63 -23.05
N PRO A 151 -6.04 10.75 -23.12
CA PRO A 151 -6.48 11.95 -23.85
C PRO A 151 -6.77 11.69 -25.31
N ALA A 152 -5.95 10.85 -25.97
CA ALA A 152 -6.10 10.53 -27.38
C ALA A 152 -7.44 9.86 -27.72
N LEU A 153 -7.96 9.03 -26.80
CA LEU A 153 -9.27 8.39 -27.00
C LEU A 153 -10.43 9.37 -26.80
N VAL A 154 -10.30 10.31 -25.85
CA VAL A 154 -11.29 11.37 -25.61
C VAL A 154 -11.37 12.31 -26.81
N GLU A 155 -10.22 12.81 -27.27
CA GLU A 155 -10.12 13.69 -28.45
C GLU A 155 -10.56 12.98 -29.74
N GLY A 156 -10.18 11.70 -29.88
CA GLY A 156 -10.62 10.85 -31.01
C GLY A 156 -12.14 10.67 -31.08
N ALA A 157 -12.82 10.71 -29.94
CA ALA A 157 -14.28 10.73 -29.84
C ALA A 157 -14.88 12.14 -30.07
N LYS A 158 -14.05 13.16 -30.38
CA LYS A 158 -14.41 14.56 -30.51
C LYS A 158 -15.04 15.17 -29.26
N VAL A 159 -14.57 14.76 -28.12
CA VAL A 159 -14.97 15.26 -26.80
C VAL A 159 -13.84 16.12 -26.25
N ALA A 160 -14.16 17.24 -25.62
CA ALA A 160 -13.17 18.08 -24.95
C ALA A 160 -12.67 17.37 -23.67
N LEU A 161 -11.38 17.55 -23.38
CA LEU A 161 -10.83 17.10 -22.11
C LEU A 161 -11.49 17.85 -20.94
N PRO A 162 -11.71 17.19 -19.80
CA PRO A 162 -12.31 17.84 -18.63
C PRO A 162 -11.33 18.81 -17.97
N ASP A 163 -11.85 19.87 -17.37
CA ASP A 163 -11.15 20.63 -16.34
C ASP A 163 -11.29 19.91 -15.00
N ASP A 164 -10.28 19.15 -14.60
CA ASP A 164 -10.33 18.29 -13.43
C ASP A 164 -10.28 19.06 -12.11
N ALA A 165 -9.96 20.34 -12.12
CA ALA A 165 -10.03 21.18 -10.94
C ALA A 165 -11.47 21.44 -10.49
N THR A 166 -12.42 21.41 -11.44
CA THR A 166 -13.81 21.83 -11.20
C THR A 166 -14.86 20.77 -11.50
N TRP A 167 -14.51 19.67 -12.22
CA TRP A 167 -15.48 18.69 -12.67
C TRP A 167 -16.18 17.94 -11.54
N THR A 168 -17.41 17.52 -11.80
CA THR A 168 -18.27 16.79 -10.89
C THR A 168 -18.49 15.34 -11.33
N TRP A 169 -19.03 14.49 -10.45
CA TRP A 169 -19.45 13.14 -10.82
C TRP A 169 -20.46 13.12 -11.95
N LYS A 170 -21.29 14.15 -12.05
CA LYS A 170 -22.22 14.33 -13.18
C LYS A 170 -21.47 14.60 -14.48
N ASP A 171 -20.46 15.49 -14.46
CA ASP A 171 -19.63 15.78 -15.62
C ASP A 171 -18.84 14.53 -16.06
N PHE A 172 -18.36 13.72 -15.12
CA PHE A 172 -17.71 12.46 -15.41
C PHE A 172 -18.64 11.45 -16.10
N VAL A 173 -19.88 11.30 -15.63
CA VAL A 173 -20.88 10.44 -16.30
C VAL A 173 -21.16 10.94 -17.72
N GLU A 174 -21.34 12.26 -17.88
CA GLU A 174 -21.58 12.89 -19.19
C GLU A 174 -20.39 12.73 -20.14
N LEU A 175 -19.16 12.98 -19.67
CA LEU A 175 -17.92 12.76 -20.42
C LEU A 175 -17.84 11.32 -20.92
N SER A 176 -18.03 10.36 -20.00
CA SER A 176 -17.97 8.93 -20.30
C SER A 176 -18.99 8.52 -21.37
N SER A 177 -20.22 9.00 -21.26
CA SER A 177 -21.27 8.75 -22.26
C SER A 177 -20.95 9.37 -23.61
N LYS A 178 -20.44 10.61 -23.63
CA LYS A 178 -20.03 11.30 -24.86
C LYS A 178 -18.88 10.61 -25.57
N VAL A 179 -17.89 10.09 -24.84
CA VAL A 179 -16.77 9.33 -25.42
C VAL A 179 -17.30 8.04 -26.06
N THR A 180 -18.16 7.32 -25.37
CA THR A 180 -18.74 6.07 -25.94
C THR A 180 -19.53 6.37 -27.21
N SER A 181 -20.43 7.35 -27.18
CA SER A 181 -21.25 7.69 -28.35
C SER A 181 -20.43 8.32 -29.48
N GLY A 182 -19.50 9.22 -29.19
CA GLY A 182 -18.65 9.92 -30.15
C GLY A 182 -17.69 8.98 -30.89
N SER A 183 -17.26 7.90 -30.23
CA SER A 183 -16.47 6.83 -30.85
C SER A 183 -17.30 5.81 -31.67
N GLY A 184 -18.63 5.96 -31.69
CA GLY A 184 -19.54 4.97 -32.28
C GLY A 184 -19.56 3.64 -31.51
N GLY A 185 -19.31 3.67 -30.22
CA GLY A 185 -19.27 2.52 -29.32
C GLY A 185 -17.96 1.70 -29.40
N LYS A 186 -16.94 2.18 -30.12
CA LYS A 186 -15.63 1.50 -30.22
C LYS A 186 -14.79 1.68 -28.97
N VAL A 187 -14.96 2.78 -28.27
CA VAL A 187 -14.30 3.12 -27.02
C VAL A 187 -15.36 3.33 -25.94
N THR A 188 -15.20 2.69 -24.80
CA THR A 188 -16.04 2.94 -23.63
C THR A 188 -15.48 4.11 -22.84
N GLY A 189 -16.34 4.96 -22.27
CA GLY A 189 -15.88 6.14 -21.53
C GLY A 189 -15.06 5.78 -20.29
N THR A 190 -15.52 4.78 -19.50
CA THR A 190 -14.80 4.33 -18.30
C THR A 190 -15.03 2.88 -17.98
N GLN A 191 -14.12 2.28 -17.19
CA GLN A 191 -14.32 0.99 -16.51
C GLN A 191 -14.79 1.24 -15.08
N LEU A 192 -15.85 0.53 -14.64
CA LEU A 192 -16.31 0.60 -13.25
C LEU A 192 -15.24 0.04 -12.30
N ASN A 193 -15.22 0.59 -11.10
CA ASN A 193 -14.33 0.16 -10.04
C ASN A 193 -15.05 0.23 -8.68
N TRP A 194 -14.81 -0.76 -7.81
CA TRP A 194 -15.39 -0.89 -6.48
C TRP A 194 -14.36 -0.77 -5.36
N ASN A 195 -13.17 -0.24 -5.67
CA ASN A 195 -12.12 -0.06 -4.67
C ASN A 195 -12.63 0.83 -3.52
N PRO A 196 -12.41 0.45 -2.25
CA PRO A 196 -12.83 1.24 -1.09
C PRO A 196 -12.38 2.69 -1.12
N ALA A 197 -11.21 2.99 -1.72
CA ALA A 197 -10.70 4.36 -1.83
C ALA A 197 -11.66 5.28 -2.59
N TYR A 198 -12.40 4.76 -3.58
CA TYR A 198 -13.42 5.53 -4.28
C TYR A 198 -14.55 5.99 -3.33
N LEU A 199 -15.10 5.06 -2.53
CA LEU A 199 -16.14 5.42 -1.55
C LEU A 199 -15.57 6.30 -0.43
N GLN A 200 -14.31 6.10 -0.02
CA GLN A 200 -13.62 6.96 0.96
C GLN A 200 -13.54 8.40 0.48
N ILE A 201 -13.13 8.62 -0.77
CA ILE A 201 -13.06 9.95 -1.38
C ILE A 201 -14.45 10.58 -1.46
N TYR A 202 -15.44 9.82 -1.92
CA TYR A 202 -16.82 10.32 -2.02
C TYR A 202 -17.39 10.70 -0.64
N ALA A 203 -17.14 9.90 0.40
CA ALA A 203 -17.54 10.19 1.77
C ALA A 203 -16.85 11.45 2.31
N ALA A 204 -15.55 11.60 2.08
CA ALA A 204 -14.79 12.79 2.47
C ALA A 204 -15.33 14.07 1.80
N GLN A 205 -15.78 13.99 0.54
CA GLN A 205 -16.45 15.09 -0.17
C GLN A 205 -17.77 15.50 0.48
N LYS A 206 -18.44 14.57 1.19
CA LYS A 206 -19.65 14.82 1.99
C LYS A 206 -19.35 15.21 3.43
N GLY A 207 -18.07 15.35 3.81
CA GLY A 207 -17.63 15.67 5.18
C GLY A 207 -17.76 14.48 6.15
N GLU A 208 -17.85 13.26 5.64
CA GLU A 208 -17.99 12.04 6.43
C GLU A 208 -16.65 11.30 6.53
N LYS A 209 -16.43 10.64 7.68
CA LYS A 209 -15.28 9.73 7.87
C LYS A 209 -15.65 8.34 7.34
N PHE A 210 -14.68 7.66 6.73
CA PHE A 210 -14.93 6.29 6.25
C PHE A 210 -15.12 5.30 7.41
N TYR A 211 -14.29 5.41 8.44
CA TYR A 211 -14.45 4.68 9.70
C TYR A 211 -14.70 5.63 10.86
N ASP A 212 -15.61 5.23 11.78
CA ASP A 212 -15.84 5.87 13.06
C ASP A 212 -15.69 4.82 14.17
N GLY A 213 -14.54 4.78 14.81
CA GLY A 213 -14.14 3.67 15.67
C GLY A 213 -14.17 2.34 14.89
N ASN A 214 -14.88 1.35 15.44
CA ASN A 214 -15.06 0.03 14.82
C ASN A 214 -16.36 -0.07 13.99
N LYS A 215 -16.73 1.00 13.32
CA LYS A 215 -17.93 1.05 12.46
C LYS A 215 -17.63 1.77 11.16
N LEU A 216 -18.42 1.47 10.14
CA LEU A 216 -18.48 2.29 8.93
C LEU A 216 -19.11 3.64 9.29
N GLY A 217 -18.36 4.74 9.06
CA GLY A 217 -18.80 6.10 9.38
C GLY A 217 -19.57 6.78 8.25
N VAL A 218 -19.80 6.08 7.13
CA VAL A 218 -20.47 6.61 5.94
C VAL A 218 -21.97 6.43 6.06
N SER A 219 -22.73 7.51 5.84
CA SER A 219 -24.18 7.48 5.90
C SER A 219 -24.80 6.67 4.77
N GLN A 220 -26.02 6.14 5.01
CA GLN A 220 -26.80 5.45 3.99
C GLN A 220 -27.04 6.33 2.75
N GLN A 221 -27.29 7.62 2.95
CA GLN A 221 -27.54 8.56 1.85
C GLN A 221 -26.27 8.72 0.98
N THR A 222 -25.10 8.86 1.58
CA THR A 222 -23.83 8.98 0.86
C THR A 222 -23.51 7.72 0.04
N ILE A 223 -23.72 6.53 0.61
CA ILE A 223 -23.51 5.26 -0.11
C ILE A 223 -24.51 5.14 -1.27
N LYS A 224 -25.78 5.48 -1.05
CA LYS A 224 -26.81 5.50 -2.09
C LYS A 224 -26.44 6.43 -3.25
N ASP A 225 -26.03 7.67 -2.95
CA ASP A 225 -25.64 8.66 -3.97
C ASP A 225 -24.40 8.19 -4.74
N TRP A 226 -23.43 7.59 -4.05
CA TRP A 226 -22.24 7.01 -4.65
C TRP A 226 -22.57 5.84 -5.59
N MET A 227 -23.47 4.92 -5.19
CA MET A 227 -23.93 3.81 -6.05
C MET A 227 -24.72 4.30 -7.27
N ALA A 228 -25.43 5.41 -7.15
CA ALA A 228 -26.18 6.01 -8.25
C ALA A 228 -25.25 6.45 -9.39
N VAL A 229 -24.02 6.89 -9.11
CA VAL A 229 -23.03 7.21 -10.15
C VAL A 229 -22.76 6.00 -11.05
N ALA A 230 -22.56 4.81 -10.47
CA ALA A 230 -22.35 3.59 -11.22
C ALA A 230 -23.57 3.19 -12.06
N GLN A 231 -24.79 3.34 -11.51
CA GLN A 231 -26.03 3.10 -12.27
C GLN A 231 -26.17 4.07 -13.45
N ASP A 232 -25.83 5.35 -13.26
CA ASP A 232 -25.91 6.35 -14.33
C ASP A 232 -24.85 6.07 -15.41
N LEU A 233 -23.65 5.61 -15.07
CA LEU A 233 -22.65 5.17 -16.05
C LEU A 233 -23.15 4.00 -16.90
N ILE A 234 -23.79 3.00 -16.30
CA ILE A 234 -24.41 1.88 -17.05
C ILE A 234 -25.55 2.38 -17.92
N LYS A 235 -26.50 3.14 -17.36
CA LYS A 235 -27.68 3.65 -18.03
C LYS A 235 -27.35 4.53 -19.24
N THR A 236 -26.35 5.36 -19.12
CA THR A 236 -25.88 6.28 -20.18
C THR A 236 -24.89 5.62 -21.15
N LYS A 237 -24.55 4.34 -20.94
CA LYS A 237 -23.50 3.61 -21.65
C LYS A 237 -22.12 4.24 -21.55
N GLY A 238 -21.87 5.00 -20.50
CA GLY A 238 -20.55 5.55 -20.17
C GLY A 238 -19.58 4.47 -19.69
N SER A 239 -20.09 3.36 -19.16
CA SER A 239 -19.35 2.14 -18.86
C SER A 239 -19.96 0.92 -19.58
N PRO A 240 -19.26 -0.23 -19.63
CA PRO A 240 -19.85 -1.49 -20.08
C PRO A 240 -21.09 -1.84 -19.24
N ASP A 241 -21.92 -2.75 -19.73
CA ASP A 241 -23.02 -3.31 -18.93
C ASP A 241 -22.52 -4.02 -17.67
N ALA A 242 -23.46 -4.36 -16.77
CA ALA A 242 -23.14 -4.94 -15.48
C ALA A 242 -22.36 -6.25 -15.57
N ALA A 243 -22.71 -7.13 -16.55
CA ALA A 243 -22.04 -8.41 -16.73
C ALA A 243 -20.58 -8.22 -17.16
N LYS A 244 -20.36 -7.37 -18.16
CA LYS A 244 -19.01 -7.07 -18.63
C LYS A 244 -18.19 -6.30 -17.59
N SER A 245 -18.80 -5.40 -16.83
CA SER A 245 -18.15 -4.68 -15.73
C SER A 245 -17.68 -5.63 -14.63
N SER A 246 -18.45 -6.67 -14.29
CA SER A 246 -18.06 -7.69 -13.31
C SER A 246 -16.91 -8.58 -13.83
N GLU A 247 -16.90 -8.95 -15.12
CA GLU A 247 -15.79 -9.68 -15.74
C GLU A 247 -14.47 -8.90 -15.74
N LEU A 248 -14.55 -7.58 -15.81
CA LEU A 248 -13.40 -6.68 -15.84
C LEU A 248 -12.86 -6.33 -14.44
N TYR A 249 -13.45 -6.86 -13.39
CA TYR A 249 -12.93 -6.74 -12.03
C TYR A 249 -11.84 -7.80 -11.79
N ASP A 250 -10.85 -7.51 -10.97
CA ASP A 250 -9.72 -8.42 -10.61
C ASP A 250 -8.92 -8.99 -11.80
N ILE A 251 -8.83 -8.24 -12.90
CA ILE A 251 -8.01 -8.62 -14.05
C ILE A 251 -6.69 -7.86 -14.05
N GLY A 252 -5.67 -8.40 -14.75
CA GLY A 252 -4.40 -7.73 -14.96
C GLY A 252 -4.55 -6.43 -15.75
N ILE A 253 -3.65 -5.47 -15.51
CA ILE A 253 -3.70 -4.13 -16.15
C ILE A 253 -3.74 -4.22 -17.67
N GLU A 254 -3.09 -5.22 -18.26
CA GLU A 254 -3.03 -5.48 -19.70
C GLU A 254 -4.39 -5.87 -20.29
N GLN A 255 -5.32 -6.35 -19.45
CA GLN A 255 -6.67 -6.79 -19.86
C GLN A 255 -7.73 -5.74 -19.57
N THR A 256 -7.41 -4.70 -18.80
CA THR A 256 -8.33 -3.59 -18.52
C THR A 256 -8.68 -2.81 -19.78
N LEU A 257 -9.79 -2.08 -19.76
CA LEU A 257 -10.18 -1.24 -20.90
C LEU A 257 -9.14 -0.17 -21.22
N ILE A 258 -8.48 0.41 -20.22
CA ILE A 258 -7.40 1.38 -20.42
C ILE A 258 -6.15 0.71 -21.02
N GLY A 259 -5.79 -0.48 -20.54
CA GLY A 259 -4.64 -1.25 -21.03
C GLY A 259 -4.78 -1.73 -22.46
N THR A 260 -6.01 -2.03 -22.90
CA THR A 260 -6.34 -2.50 -24.25
C THR A 260 -6.72 -1.35 -25.22
N ASN A 261 -6.69 -0.09 -24.79
CA ASN A 261 -7.16 1.07 -25.57
C ASN A 261 -8.63 0.99 -26.02
N THR A 262 -9.47 0.30 -25.25
CA THR A 262 -10.92 0.19 -25.48
C THR A 262 -11.74 0.96 -24.46
N GLY A 263 -11.08 1.59 -23.47
CA GLY A 263 -11.66 2.52 -22.52
C GLY A 263 -10.83 3.78 -22.36
N ALA A 264 -11.51 4.91 -22.21
CA ALA A 264 -10.85 6.22 -22.14
C ALA A 264 -10.38 6.58 -20.73
N SER A 265 -10.98 6.02 -19.69
CA SER A 265 -10.60 6.30 -18.31
C SER A 265 -10.80 5.11 -17.38
N MET A 266 -10.10 5.15 -16.24
CA MET A 266 -10.26 4.21 -15.13
C MET A 266 -9.76 4.82 -13.83
N MET A 267 -10.48 4.61 -12.73
CA MET A 267 -10.03 4.99 -11.39
C MET A 267 -8.99 3.98 -10.88
N MET A 268 -7.81 4.44 -10.46
CA MET A 268 -6.75 3.58 -9.92
C MET A 268 -5.75 4.35 -9.06
N TRP A 269 -4.92 3.61 -8.35
CA TRP A 269 -3.80 4.18 -7.61
C TRP A 269 -2.73 4.73 -8.56
N SER A 270 -2.18 5.89 -8.25
CA SER A 270 -1.25 6.63 -9.12
C SER A 270 0.02 5.87 -9.50
N ASN A 271 0.46 4.92 -8.66
CA ASN A 271 1.62 4.06 -8.96
C ASN A 271 1.37 3.06 -10.10
N VAL A 272 0.12 2.85 -10.51
CA VAL A 272 -0.22 1.95 -11.63
C VAL A 272 -0.06 2.64 -12.99
N LEU A 273 0.09 3.97 -13.03
CA LEU A 273 0.20 4.75 -14.27
C LEU A 273 1.26 4.19 -15.25
N GLY A 274 2.44 3.84 -14.73
CA GLY A 274 3.53 3.30 -15.56
C GLY A 274 3.18 1.97 -16.21
N ALA A 275 2.54 1.07 -15.45
CA ALA A 275 2.08 -0.23 -15.98
C ALA A 275 0.95 -0.04 -17.00
N ALA A 276 -0.01 0.85 -16.74
CA ALA A 276 -1.10 1.16 -17.66
C ALA A 276 -0.58 1.79 -18.97
N ALA A 277 0.36 2.75 -18.87
CA ALA A 277 0.98 3.37 -20.04
C ALA A 277 1.77 2.35 -20.89
N LYS A 278 2.49 1.43 -20.23
CA LYS A 278 3.20 0.35 -20.91
C LYS A 278 2.24 -0.62 -21.61
N ALA A 279 1.16 -1.02 -20.95
CA ALA A 279 0.16 -1.93 -21.49
C ALA A 279 -0.56 -1.32 -22.71
N SER A 280 -1.00 -0.07 -22.61
CA SER A 280 -1.71 0.64 -23.68
C SER A 280 -0.79 1.14 -24.78
N GLY A 281 0.49 1.35 -24.52
CA GLY A 281 1.42 2.06 -25.43
C GLY A 281 1.07 3.54 -25.59
N GLN A 282 0.27 4.12 -24.68
CA GLN A 282 -0.26 5.47 -24.78
C GLN A 282 0.31 6.41 -23.71
N ASN A 283 0.23 7.71 -24.02
CA ASN A 283 0.53 8.75 -23.07
C ASN A 283 -0.71 9.01 -22.20
N LEU A 284 -0.75 8.38 -21.01
CA LEU A 284 -1.85 8.53 -20.07
C LEU A 284 -1.61 9.69 -19.11
N GLU A 285 -2.69 10.27 -18.61
CA GLU A 285 -2.67 11.39 -17.65
C GLU A 285 -3.38 10.99 -16.35
N LEU A 286 -2.93 11.59 -15.25
CA LEU A 286 -3.60 11.52 -13.94
C LEU A 286 -4.45 12.77 -13.77
N LEU A 287 -5.68 12.57 -13.37
CA LEU A 287 -6.62 13.65 -13.05
C LEU A 287 -7.10 13.52 -11.59
N ARG A 288 -7.51 14.64 -11.02
CA ARG A 288 -8.27 14.66 -9.77
C ARG A 288 -9.51 13.78 -9.91
N MET A 289 -9.97 13.25 -8.79
CA MET A 289 -11.27 12.60 -8.74
C MET A 289 -12.38 13.64 -8.90
N PRO A 290 -13.48 13.31 -9.61
CA PRO A 290 -14.61 14.21 -9.72
C PRO A 290 -15.17 14.59 -8.34
N LYS A 291 -15.74 15.78 -8.19
CA LYS A 291 -16.30 16.27 -6.93
C LYS A 291 -17.80 15.97 -6.83
N ALA A 292 -18.28 15.65 -5.62
CA ALA A 292 -19.69 15.62 -5.35
C ALA A 292 -20.27 17.05 -5.42
N GLU A 293 -21.52 17.18 -5.86
CA GLU A 293 -22.17 18.49 -5.94
C GLU A 293 -22.17 19.19 -4.57
N GLY A 294 -21.73 20.46 -4.55
CA GLY A 294 -21.61 21.26 -3.34
C GLY A 294 -20.44 20.89 -2.42
N ALA A 295 -19.57 19.97 -2.81
CA ALA A 295 -18.39 19.60 -2.01
C ALA A 295 -17.40 20.77 -1.92
N THR A 296 -16.92 21.04 -0.72
CA THR A 296 -15.89 22.05 -0.43
C THR A 296 -14.46 21.51 -0.54
N THR A 297 -14.30 20.18 -0.63
CA THR A 297 -13.03 19.48 -0.76
C THR A 297 -13.08 18.44 -1.88
N GLY A 298 -11.93 18.14 -2.49
CA GLY A 298 -11.79 17.05 -3.46
C GLY A 298 -11.86 15.66 -2.82
N GLY A 299 -11.68 15.57 -1.49
CA GLY A 299 -11.72 14.32 -0.74
C GLY A 299 -10.53 13.39 -0.97
N MET A 300 -9.58 13.76 -1.83
CA MET A 300 -8.40 12.95 -2.13
C MET A 300 -7.42 12.97 -0.97
N PHE A 301 -6.69 11.87 -0.79
CA PHE A 301 -5.68 11.70 0.25
C PHE A 301 -4.51 10.87 -0.27
N LEU A 302 -3.38 10.91 0.42
CA LEU A 302 -2.26 10.02 0.16
C LEU A 302 -2.34 8.80 1.06
N GLN A 303 -2.21 7.62 0.46
CA GLN A 303 -2.11 6.36 1.20
C GLN A 303 -0.70 5.80 1.11
N PRO A 304 -0.14 5.26 2.22
CA PRO A 304 1.13 4.58 2.16
C PRO A 304 1.03 3.35 1.24
N ALA A 305 2.04 3.20 0.38
CA ALA A 305 2.16 2.02 -0.48
C ALA A 305 2.55 0.78 0.34
N MET A 306 3.47 0.99 1.27
CA MET A 306 3.93 0.04 2.27
C MET A 306 4.30 0.79 3.54
N LEU A 307 4.25 0.08 4.66
CA LEU A 307 4.66 0.54 5.98
C LEU A 307 5.82 -0.32 6.47
N TYR A 308 6.94 0.30 6.85
CA TYR A 308 8.00 -0.40 7.59
C TYR A 308 7.64 -0.46 9.07
N THR A 309 7.77 -1.64 9.67
CA THR A 309 7.49 -1.92 11.08
C THR A 309 8.62 -2.74 11.68
N ALA A 310 8.79 -2.67 12.99
CA ALA A 310 9.73 -3.50 13.72
C ALA A 310 8.99 -4.41 14.70
N SER A 311 9.56 -5.58 14.96
CA SER A 311 9.03 -6.53 15.95
C SER A 311 9.25 -6.03 17.38
N SER A 312 8.23 -6.11 18.23
CA SER A 312 8.37 -5.86 19.68
C SER A 312 9.25 -6.91 20.40
N LYS A 313 9.55 -8.02 19.71
CA LYS A 313 10.35 -9.13 20.21
C LYS A 313 11.73 -9.22 19.57
N SER A 314 12.10 -8.27 18.72
CA SER A 314 13.46 -8.19 18.18
C SER A 314 14.48 -8.13 19.30
N GLU A 315 15.53 -8.91 19.19
CA GLU A 315 16.69 -8.86 20.08
C GLU A 315 17.60 -7.67 19.74
N HIS A 316 17.38 -7.04 18.56
CA HIS A 316 18.17 -5.95 18.00
C HIS A 316 17.30 -4.73 17.61
N PRO A 317 16.49 -4.18 18.55
CA PRO A 317 15.51 -3.15 18.23
C PRO A 317 16.14 -1.82 17.77
N ALA A 318 17.36 -1.52 18.17
CA ALA A 318 18.07 -0.32 17.74
C ALA A 318 18.56 -0.44 16.29
N GLU A 319 19.07 -1.60 15.92
CA GLU A 319 19.55 -1.92 14.58
C GLU A 319 18.39 -2.06 13.60
N ALA A 320 17.27 -2.65 14.02
CA ALA A 320 16.02 -2.70 13.26
C ALA A 320 15.51 -1.29 12.93
N ALA A 321 15.48 -0.39 13.92
CA ALA A 321 15.09 1.01 13.69
C ALA A 321 16.09 1.73 12.77
N LYS A 322 17.40 1.49 12.92
CA LYS A 322 18.45 2.04 12.08
C LYS A 322 18.34 1.58 10.63
N PHE A 323 17.96 0.32 10.40
CA PHE A 323 17.70 -0.19 9.07
C PHE A 323 16.46 0.46 8.44
N ILE A 324 15.36 0.61 9.20
CA ILE A 324 14.17 1.34 8.75
C ILE A 324 14.52 2.80 8.40
N ASP A 325 15.28 3.48 9.28
CA ASP A 325 15.74 4.84 9.06
C ASP A 325 16.54 4.96 7.75
N PHE A 326 17.47 4.04 7.50
CA PHE A 326 18.24 4.01 6.26
C PHE A 326 17.33 3.82 5.04
N MET A 327 16.38 2.90 5.09
CA MET A 327 15.49 2.61 3.96
C MET A 327 14.56 3.79 3.62
N VAL A 328 14.23 4.64 4.60
CA VAL A 328 13.31 5.78 4.41
C VAL A 328 14.07 7.07 4.12
N ASN A 329 15.24 7.28 4.75
CA ASN A 329 15.92 8.57 4.77
C ASN A 329 17.19 8.65 3.92
N SER A 330 17.73 7.49 3.47
CA SER A 330 18.94 7.49 2.65
C SER A 330 18.63 7.77 1.19
N SER A 331 19.27 8.80 0.62
CA SER A 331 19.22 9.05 -0.82
C SER A 331 19.81 7.89 -1.64
N GLU A 332 20.80 7.17 -1.10
CA GLU A 332 21.36 6.00 -1.76
C GLU A 332 20.36 4.84 -1.86
N ALA A 333 19.60 4.59 -0.77
CA ALA A 333 18.49 3.64 -0.81
C ALA A 333 17.40 4.12 -1.80
N GLY A 334 17.05 5.40 -1.75
CA GLY A 334 16.09 6.02 -2.67
C GLY A 334 16.48 5.89 -4.14
N GLU A 335 17.77 6.09 -4.47
CA GLU A 335 18.27 5.93 -5.85
C GLU A 335 18.21 4.49 -6.38
N ILE A 336 18.25 3.51 -5.49
CA ILE A 336 18.13 2.09 -5.84
C ILE A 336 16.66 1.69 -5.96
N VAL A 337 15.84 2.07 -4.96
CA VAL A 337 14.44 1.65 -4.86
C VAL A 337 13.52 2.48 -5.74
N LEU A 338 13.87 3.75 -6.00
CA LEU A 338 13.08 4.72 -6.76
C LEU A 338 11.62 4.77 -6.22
N SER A 339 10.66 4.54 -7.10
CA SER A 339 9.20 4.53 -6.84
C SER A 339 8.60 3.13 -6.68
N ASP A 340 9.42 2.07 -6.56
CA ASP A 340 8.91 0.69 -6.42
C ASP A 340 7.93 0.52 -5.25
N ARG A 341 8.10 1.31 -4.19
CA ARG A 341 7.26 1.32 -2.99
C ARG A 341 6.42 2.59 -2.87
N GLY A 342 5.92 3.10 -4.00
CA GLY A 342 5.28 4.41 -4.10
C GLY A 342 6.30 5.55 -4.21
N LEU A 343 5.83 6.78 -4.41
CA LEU A 343 6.71 7.95 -4.32
C LEU A 343 7.25 8.04 -2.90
N PRO A 344 8.59 8.18 -2.71
CA PRO A 344 9.17 8.27 -1.36
C PRO A 344 8.41 9.22 -0.44
N ALA A 345 8.05 8.74 0.76
CA ALA A 345 7.36 9.55 1.76
C ALA A 345 8.25 10.70 2.29
N ASN A 346 9.57 10.49 2.28
CA ASN A 346 10.57 11.49 2.64
C ASN A 346 10.78 12.48 1.49
N SER A 347 10.49 13.76 1.73
CA SER A 347 10.54 14.84 0.74
C SER A 347 11.94 15.10 0.19
N LYS A 348 12.99 14.98 1.00
CA LYS A 348 14.39 15.14 0.57
C LYS A 348 14.82 13.99 -0.34
N VAL A 349 14.46 12.75 0.01
CA VAL A 349 14.75 11.57 -0.83
C VAL A 349 14.03 11.71 -2.16
N LEU A 350 12.73 12.04 -2.16
CA LEU A 350 11.96 12.25 -3.39
C LEU A 350 12.60 13.31 -4.29
N THR A 351 13.03 14.43 -3.70
CA THR A 351 13.71 15.51 -4.44
C THR A 351 15.04 15.00 -5.05
N ALA A 352 15.84 14.26 -4.27
CA ALA A 352 17.14 13.75 -4.72
C ALA A 352 17.02 12.78 -5.90
N ILE A 353 15.96 11.97 -5.97
CA ILE A 353 15.76 10.97 -7.02
C ILE A 353 14.89 11.44 -8.19
N SER A 354 14.28 12.62 -8.09
CA SER A 354 13.25 13.10 -9.04
C SER A 354 13.66 12.99 -10.50
N ALA A 355 14.90 13.37 -10.83
CA ALA A 355 15.44 13.29 -12.18
C ALA A 355 15.74 11.85 -12.67
N LYS A 356 15.79 10.88 -11.75
CA LYS A 356 16.04 9.44 -12.04
C LYS A 356 14.75 8.63 -12.16
N LEU A 357 13.61 9.20 -11.76
CA LEU A 357 12.31 8.54 -11.87
C LEU A 357 11.96 8.25 -13.35
N PRO A 358 11.33 7.10 -13.64
CA PRO A 358 10.73 6.84 -14.94
C PRO A 358 9.73 7.95 -15.33
N PRO A 359 9.50 8.20 -16.63
CA PRO A 359 8.61 9.28 -17.08
C PRO A 359 7.19 9.23 -16.47
N ALA A 360 6.60 8.05 -16.31
CA ALA A 360 5.30 7.89 -15.67
C ALA A 360 5.32 8.30 -14.19
N ASP A 361 6.40 7.97 -13.48
CA ASP A 361 6.55 8.31 -12.07
C ASP A 361 6.87 9.80 -11.87
N GLN A 362 7.55 10.44 -12.84
CA GLN A 362 7.70 11.90 -12.87
C GLN A 362 6.33 12.59 -13.03
N LYS A 363 5.43 12.06 -13.87
CA LYS A 363 4.04 12.52 -13.96
C LYS A 363 3.28 12.32 -12.66
N THR A 364 3.43 11.15 -12.05
CA THR A 364 2.82 10.86 -10.73
C THR A 364 3.30 11.85 -9.68
N MET A 365 4.59 12.14 -9.64
CA MET A 365 5.17 13.14 -8.73
C MET A 365 4.63 14.55 -9.02
N ALA A 366 4.56 14.96 -10.28
CA ALA A 366 4.00 16.25 -10.68
C ALA A 366 2.53 16.38 -10.25
N PHE A 367 1.72 15.35 -10.50
CA PHE A 367 0.32 15.29 -10.08
C PHE A 367 0.16 15.35 -8.54
N VAL A 368 0.92 14.56 -7.78
CA VAL A 368 0.86 14.60 -6.31
C VAL A 368 1.27 15.96 -5.77
N ASN A 369 2.26 16.62 -6.37
CA ASN A 369 2.65 17.98 -5.99
C ASN A 369 1.55 19.01 -6.32
N GLU A 370 0.88 18.87 -7.46
CA GLU A 370 -0.20 19.75 -7.87
C GLU A 370 -1.40 19.70 -6.93
N ILE A 371 -1.79 18.49 -6.46
CA ILE A 371 -2.94 18.32 -5.58
C ILE A 371 -2.62 18.47 -4.09
N ARG A 372 -1.35 18.70 -3.71
CA ARG A 372 -0.86 18.65 -2.33
C ARG A 372 -1.69 19.48 -1.35
N ASP A 373 -1.99 20.72 -1.72
CA ASP A 373 -2.72 21.66 -0.86
C ASP A 373 -4.22 21.36 -0.77
N GLU A 374 -4.72 20.47 -1.64
CA GLU A 374 -6.13 20.06 -1.71
C GLU A 374 -6.38 18.74 -0.96
N LEU A 375 -5.31 18.05 -0.52
CA LEU A 375 -5.43 16.75 0.13
C LEU A 375 -6.11 16.84 1.50
N THR A 376 -7.02 15.93 1.72
CA THR A 376 -7.62 15.69 3.05
C THR A 376 -6.71 14.81 3.91
N ASP A 377 -7.03 14.70 5.19
CA ASP A 377 -6.35 13.74 6.05
C ASP A 377 -6.65 12.32 5.57
N PRO A 378 -5.62 11.45 5.48
CA PRO A 378 -5.86 10.05 5.15
C PRO A 378 -6.70 9.38 6.24
N PRO A 379 -7.46 8.34 5.90
CA PRO A 379 -8.13 7.54 6.91
C PRO A 379 -7.13 7.01 7.94
N ALA A 380 -7.53 7.00 9.21
CA ALA A 380 -6.76 6.34 10.26
C ALA A 380 -6.55 4.84 9.94
N ALA A 381 -5.59 4.20 10.61
CA ALA A 381 -5.39 2.76 10.49
C ALA A 381 -6.73 2.03 10.65
N PRO A 382 -7.17 1.27 9.63
CA PRO A 382 -8.50 0.67 9.61
C PRO A 382 -8.73 -0.27 10.80
N PRO A 383 -9.98 -0.41 11.27
CA PRO A 383 -10.32 -1.37 12.32
C PRO A 383 -10.15 -2.81 11.84
N ARG A 384 -10.12 -3.76 12.77
CA ARG A 384 -10.12 -5.19 12.44
C ARG A 384 -11.29 -5.53 11.53
N GLY A 385 -11.14 -6.55 10.69
CA GLY A 385 -12.16 -6.95 9.72
C GLY A 385 -12.23 -6.08 8.46
N SER A 386 -11.50 -4.97 8.40
CA SER A 386 -11.50 -4.06 7.25
C SER A 386 -10.96 -4.67 5.96
N SER A 387 -10.19 -5.76 6.02
CA SER A 387 -9.68 -6.47 4.84
C SER A 387 -10.80 -7.02 3.94
N ALA A 388 -11.98 -7.35 4.51
CA ALA A 388 -13.13 -7.84 3.76
C ALA A 388 -14.00 -6.71 3.16
N MET A 389 -13.70 -5.45 3.45
CA MET A 389 -14.56 -4.32 3.02
C MET A 389 -14.66 -4.18 1.52
N GLU A 390 -13.59 -4.49 0.78
CA GLU A 390 -13.60 -4.41 -0.68
C GLU A 390 -14.62 -5.39 -1.29
N ASP A 391 -14.67 -6.62 -0.80
CA ASP A 391 -15.63 -7.64 -1.26
C ASP A 391 -17.07 -7.26 -0.92
N VAL A 392 -17.29 -6.68 0.26
CA VAL A 392 -18.62 -6.21 0.67
C VAL A 392 -19.09 -5.06 -0.23
N ILE A 393 -18.24 -4.07 -0.45
CA ILE A 393 -18.54 -2.91 -1.31
C ILE A 393 -18.83 -3.36 -2.74
N ARG A 394 -17.97 -4.22 -3.30
CA ARG A 394 -18.13 -4.77 -4.65
C ARG A 394 -19.44 -5.51 -4.79
N ARG A 395 -19.71 -6.45 -3.91
CA ARG A 395 -20.92 -7.27 -3.98
C ARG A 395 -22.19 -6.46 -3.99
N TYR A 396 -22.35 -5.49 -3.07
CA TYR A 396 -23.54 -4.64 -3.05
C TYR A 396 -23.59 -3.65 -4.21
N GLY A 397 -22.44 -3.17 -4.68
CA GLY A 397 -22.34 -2.38 -5.90
C GLY A 397 -22.80 -3.17 -7.13
N GLU A 398 -22.36 -4.42 -7.27
CA GLU A 398 -22.80 -5.31 -8.34
C GLU A 398 -24.30 -5.62 -8.27
N GLU A 399 -24.88 -5.88 -7.09
CA GLU A 399 -26.33 -6.08 -6.95
C GLU A 399 -27.14 -4.87 -7.46
N VAL A 400 -26.62 -3.67 -7.24
CA VAL A 400 -27.24 -2.43 -7.74
C VAL A 400 -27.14 -2.30 -9.25
N VAL A 401 -25.97 -2.51 -9.84
CA VAL A 401 -25.78 -2.34 -11.29
C VAL A 401 -26.44 -3.46 -12.10
N PHE A 402 -26.63 -4.66 -11.52
CA PHE A 402 -27.44 -5.72 -12.08
C PHE A 402 -28.96 -5.49 -11.92
N GLY A 403 -29.38 -4.45 -11.22
CA GLY A 403 -30.79 -4.16 -10.96
C GLY A 403 -31.47 -5.13 -10.01
N ARG A 404 -30.72 -5.89 -9.20
CA ARG A 404 -31.23 -6.84 -8.20
C ARG A 404 -31.60 -6.19 -6.88
N MET A 405 -30.98 -5.05 -6.58
CA MET A 405 -31.28 -4.21 -5.42
C MET A 405 -31.38 -2.74 -5.83
N THR A 406 -32.19 -1.98 -5.08
CA THR A 406 -32.12 -0.53 -5.16
C THR A 406 -30.87 -0.02 -4.45
N PRO A 407 -30.31 1.15 -4.81
CA PRO A 407 -29.20 1.75 -4.07
C PRO A 407 -29.47 1.92 -2.57
N ASP A 408 -30.71 2.19 -2.20
CA ASP A 408 -31.12 2.38 -0.81
C ASP A 408 -31.05 1.07 -0.01
N GLU A 409 -31.60 -0.02 -0.55
CA GLU A 409 -31.53 -1.37 0.05
C GLU A 409 -30.09 -1.87 0.14
N ALA A 410 -29.29 -1.66 -0.92
CA ALA A 410 -27.89 -2.07 -0.96
C ALA A 410 -27.08 -1.30 0.08
N ALA A 411 -27.26 0.02 0.21
CA ALA A 411 -26.59 0.85 1.19
C ALA A 411 -26.89 0.41 2.63
N GLN A 412 -28.17 0.13 2.94
CA GLN A 412 -28.56 -0.36 4.26
C GLN A 412 -27.91 -1.71 4.62
N LYS A 413 -27.89 -2.66 3.67
CA LYS A 413 -27.30 -3.98 3.86
C LYS A 413 -25.78 -3.89 3.96
N LEU A 414 -25.14 -3.05 3.15
CA LEU A 414 -23.71 -2.81 3.20
C LEU A 414 -23.29 -2.30 4.59
N ILE A 415 -23.99 -1.29 5.13
CA ILE A 415 -23.71 -0.75 6.47
C ILE A 415 -23.85 -1.85 7.53
N THR A 416 -24.94 -2.64 7.45
CA THR A 416 -25.19 -3.70 8.43
C THR A 416 -24.07 -4.74 8.44
N GLU A 417 -23.68 -5.22 7.26
CA GLU A 417 -22.63 -6.22 7.14
C GLU A 417 -21.25 -5.67 7.47
N ALA A 418 -20.91 -4.49 6.96
CA ALA A 418 -19.67 -3.81 7.30
C ALA A 418 -19.50 -3.67 8.81
N ASN A 419 -20.54 -3.21 9.52
CA ASN A 419 -20.50 -3.06 10.98
C ASN A 419 -20.37 -4.40 11.71
N ALA A 420 -20.94 -5.48 11.19
CA ALA A 420 -20.78 -6.81 11.77
C ALA A 420 -19.32 -7.31 11.61
N LEU A 421 -18.69 -7.07 10.46
CA LEU A 421 -17.29 -7.41 10.21
C LEU A 421 -16.32 -6.59 11.06
N LEU A 422 -16.58 -5.30 11.24
CA LEU A 422 -15.72 -4.36 11.97
C LEU A 422 -15.86 -4.48 13.50
N ALA A 423 -16.91 -5.14 14.00
CA ALA A 423 -17.13 -5.37 15.42
C ALA A 423 -16.35 -6.59 15.99
N GLY A 424 -15.80 -7.43 15.13
CA GLY A 424 -15.08 -8.69 15.47
C GLY A 424 -13.62 -8.55 15.55
#